data_60a0423c00f59dfe0fbc3cb55102ddb8
#
_entry.id   60a0423c00f59dfe0fbc3cb55102ddb8
#
_cell.length_a   1.000
_cell.length_b   1.000
_cell.length_c   1.000
_cell.angle_alpha   90.00
_cell.angle_beta   90.00
_cell.angle_gamma   90.00
#
_symmetry.space_group_name_H-M   'P 1'
#
loop_
_entity.id
_entity.type
_entity.pdbx_description
1 polymer ?
#
loop_
_entity_poly.entity_id
_entity_poly.type
_entity_poly.pdbx_seq_one_letter_code
_entity_poly.pdbx_strand_id
1 'polypeptide(L)' 'MIGCLIGEVFALEAPTVLLNVNGVGYEIDTPLSTFCQLQKGQKVTLWTHLVVREDAQQLYGFSDAQ' A
#
# COMPACT_ATOMS: atom_id res chain seq x y z
N MET A 1 3.17 13.91 -1.11
CA MET A 1 2.19 13.80 0.00
C MET A 1 2.42 12.52 0.76
N ILE A 2 2.54 12.63 2.06
CA ILE A 2 2.78 11.49 2.95
C ILE A 2 1.57 11.34 3.87
N GLY A 3 1.11 10.11 4.05
CA GLY A 3 -0.01 9.82 4.92
C GLY A 3 -0.03 8.35 5.29
N CYS A 4 -1.20 7.84 5.65
CA CYS A 4 -1.34 6.42 5.90
C CYS A 4 -2.70 5.93 5.43
N LEU A 5 -2.76 4.63 5.13
CA LEU A 5 -4.00 3.94 4.80
C LEU A 5 -4.17 2.78 5.77
N ILE A 6 -5.36 2.67 6.31
CA ILE A 6 -5.73 1.59 7.22
C ILE A 6 -6.80 0.76 6.52
N GLY A 7 -6.52 -0.51 6.30
CA GLY A 7 -7.46 -1.36 5.60
C GLY A 7 -7.06 -2.82 5.64
N GLU A 8 -7.74 -3.59 4.81
CA GLU A 8 -7.53 -5.03 4.72
C GLU A 8 -6.82 -5.37 3.41
N VAL A 9 -5.84 -6.25 3.49
CA VAL A 9 -5.12 -6.72 2.30
C VAL A 9 -6.06 -7.58 1.47
N PHE A 10 -6.44 -7.09 0.30
CA PHE A 10 -7.36 -7.79 -0.58
C PHE A 10 -6.65 -8.73 -1.54
N ALA A 11 -5.51 -8.29 -2.07
CA ALA A 11 -4.72 -9.09 -2.99
C ALA A 11 -3.25 -8.70 -2.89
N LEU A 12 -2.38 -9.65 -3.22
CA LEU A 12 -0.93 -9.47 -3.21
C LEU A 12 -0.37 -9.92 -4.55
N GLU A 13 0.31 -9.00 -5.24
CA GLU A 13 0.98 -9.30 -6.50
C GLU A 13 2.25 -8.45 -6.54
N ALA A 14 3.36 -9.05 -6.09
CA ALA A 14 4.61 -8.35 -5.83
C ALA A 14 5.03 -7.46 -7.00
N PRO A 15 5.44 -6.22 -6.77
CA PRO A 15 5.57 -5.57 -5.47
C PRO A 15 4.30 -4.83 -5.02
N THR A 16 3.18 -5.06 -5.68
CA THR A 16 1.94 -4.30 -5.49
C THR A 16 1.03 -5.00 -4.50
N VAL A 17 0.50 -4.22 -3.58
CA VAL A 17 -0.52 -4.64 -2.62
C VAL A 17 -1.81 -3.92 -2.96
N LEU A 18 -2.90 -4.67 -3.09
CA LEU A 18 -4.23 -4.08 -3.23
C LEU A 18 -4.87 -4.04 -1.86
N LEU A 19 -5.02 -2.83 -1.33
CA LEU A 19 -5.55 -2.61 0.01
C LEU A 19 -6.99 -2.13 -0.08
N ASN A 20 -7.88 -2.83 0.59
CA ASN A 20 -9.29 -2.47 0.66
C ASN A 20 -9.52 -1.55 1.86
N VAL A 21 -9.83 -0.29 1.58
CA VAL A 21 -10.13 0.72 2.59
C VAL A 21 -11.60 1.11 2.42
N ASN A 22 -12.44 0.54 3.24
CA ASN A 22 -13.89 0.78 3.21
C ASN A 22 -14.51 0.57 1.82
N GLY A 23 -14.09 -0.47 1.12
CA GLY A 23 -14.62 -0.80 -0.19
C GLY A 23 -13.89 -0.16 -1.36
N VAL A 24 -12.91 0.69 -1.09
CA VAL A 24 -12.07 1.29 -2.12
C VAL A 24 -10.74 0.53 -2.17
N GLY A 25 -10.38 0.02 -3.36
CA GLY A 25 -9.12 -0.69 -3.53
C GLY A 25 -8.01 0.26 -3.95
N TYR A 26 -6.96 0.33 -3.16
CA TYR A 26 -5.77 1.11 -3.48
C TYR A 26 -4.64 0.19 -3.89
N GLU A 27 -4.05 0.46 -5.05
CA GLU A 27 -2.85 -0.22 -5.51
C GLU A 27 -1.64 0.49 -4.94
N ILE A 28 -0.90 -0.21 -4.09
CA ILE A 28 0.22 0.38 -3.35
C ILE A 28 1.47 -0.44 -3.65
N ASP A 29 2.51 0.22 -4.14
CA ASP A 29 3.80 -0.43 -4.35
C ASP A 29 4.58 -0.42 -3.04
N THR A 30 5.08 -1.58 -2.65
CA THR A 30 5.79 -1.73 -1.37
C THR A 30 7.19 -2.29 -1.60
N PRO A 31 8.15 -1.94 -0.74
CA PRO A 31 9.43 -2.62 -0.78
C PRO A 31 9.26 -4.09 -0.37
N LEU A 32 10.16 -4.93 -0.81
CA LEU A 32 10.05 -6.38 -0.57
C LEU A 32 9.96 -6.71 0.91
N SER A 33 10.70 -5.98 1.75
CA SER A 33 10.67 -6.19 3.20
C SER A 33 9.28 -5.98 3.79
N THR A 34 8.55 -4.97 3.30
CA THR A 34 7.17 -4.72 3.71
C THR A 34 6.24 -5.76 3.11
N PHE A 35 6.40 -6.05 1.83
CA PHE A 35 5.55 -7.00 1.12
C PHE A 35 5.56 -8.37 1.79
N CYS A 36 6.72 -8.84 2.21
CA CYS A 36 6.88 -10.15 2.83
C CYS A 36 6.19 -10.28 4.20
N GLN A 37 5.84 -9.17 4.82
CA GLN A 37 5.14 -9.16 6.11
C GLN A 37 3.63 -9.18 5.97
N LEU A 38 3.12 -9.04 4.75
CA LEU A 38 1.70 -8.88 4.51
C LEU A 38 1.06 -10.21 4.12
N GLN A 39 -0.17 -10.41 4.57
CA GLN A 39 -0.96 -11.59 4.25
C GLN A 39 -2.34 -11.16 3.81
N LYS A 40 -2.89 -11.88 2.82
CA LYS A 40 -4.24 -11.63 2.34
C LYS A 40 -5.24 -11.79 3.49
N GLY A 41 -6.13 -10.83 3.62
CA GLY A 41 -7.14 -10.81 4.67
C GLY A 41 -6.69 -10.12 5.96
N GLN A 42 -5.44 -9.72 6.04
CA GLN A 42 -4.90 -9.07 7.23
C GLN A 42 -5.28 -7.60 7.26
N LYS A 43 -5.65 -7.10 8.43
CA LYS A 43 -5.83 -5.65 8.63
C LYS A 43 -4.49 -5.03 8.93
N VAL A 44 -4.16 -3.98 8.18
CA VAL A 44 -2.85 -3.34 8.32
C VAL A 44 -2.98 -1.83 8.20
N THR A 45 -1.99 -1.15 8.73
CA THR A 45 -1.75 0.28 8.49
C THR A 45 -0.49 0.38 7.65
N LEU A 46 -0.60 1.01 6.49
CA LEU A 46 0.56 1.28 5.65
C LEU A 46 0.79 2.78 5.58
N TRP A 47 2.01 3.20 5.82
CA TRP A 47 2.42 4.58 5.64
C TRP A 47 2.66 4.80 4.15
N THR A 48 2.04 5.82 3.59
CA THR A 48 1.99 5.99 2.15
C THR A 48 2.62 7.29 1.70
N HIS A 49 3.17 7.25 0.50
CA HIS A 49 3.74 8.41 -0.17
C HIS A 49 3.21 8.42 -1.60
N LEU A 50 2.50 9.47 -1.96
CA LEU A 50 1.97 9.63 -3.31
C LEU A 50 2.97 10.43 -4.14
N VAL A 51 3.44 9.83 -5.21
CA VAL A 51 4.30 10.48 -6.19
C VAL A 51 3.46 10.83 -7.40
N VAL A 52 3.37 12.11 -7.71
CA VAL A 52 2.62 12.61 -8.87
C VAL A 52 3.61 13.05 -9.92
N ARG A 53 3.47 12.48 -11.10
CA ARG A 53 4.30 12.83 -12.25
C ARG A 53 3.41 13.36 -13.36
N GLU A 54 4.02 13.90 -14.39
CA GLU A 54 3.28 14.47 -15.52
C GLU A 54 2.33 13.46 -16.16
N ASP A 55 2.75 12.20 -16.25
CA ASP A 55 2.03 11.14 -16.95
C ASP A 55 1.50 10.04 -16.04
N ALA A 56 1.72 10.12 -14.72
CA ALA A 56 1.31 9.05 -13.82
C ALA A 56 1.25 9.51 -12.37
N GLN A 57 0.44 8.78 -11.59
CA GLN A 57 0.43 8.89 -10.13
C GLN A 57 0.77 7.51 -9.58
N GLN A 58 1.65 7.48 -8.60
CA GLN A 58 2.08 6.22 -8.02
C GLN A 58 2.11 6.31 -6.50
N LEU A 59 1.47 5.34 -5.85
CA LEU A 59 1.35 5.28 -4.41
C LEU A 59 2.32 4.24 -3.87
N TYR A 60 3.21 4.68 -2.99
CA TYR A 60 4.16 3.80 -2.31
C TYR A 60 3.75 3.60 -0.86
N GLY A 61 3.97 2.41 -0.33
CA GLY A 61 3.62 2.10 1.05
C GLY A 61 4.70 1.38 1.81
N PHE A 62 4.76 1.63 3.11
CA PHE A 62 5.76 1.08 4.01
C PHE A 62 5.09 0.63 5.30
N SER A 63 5.66 -0.39 5.96
CA SER A 63 5.09 -0.91 7.19
C SER A 63 5.31 0.01 8.38
N ASP A 64 6.30 0.90 8.32
CA ASP A 64 6.53 1.88 9.37
C ASP A 64 6.96 3.23 8.75
N ALA A 65 6.94 4.28 9.57
CA ALA A 65 7.05 5.66 9.10
C ALA A 65 8.49 6.17 9.00
N GLN A 66 9.43 5.31 8.76
CA GLN A 66 10.84 5.74 8.66
C GLN A 66 11.30 5.94 7.23
#